data_7482389d603984052d0d78df83eb76eb
#
_entry.id   7482389d603984052d0d78df83eb76eb
#
_cell.length_a   1.000
_cell.length_b   1.000
_cell.length_c   1.000
_cell.angle_alpha   90.00
_cell.angle_beta   90.00
_cell.angle_gamma   90.00
#
_symmetry.space_group_name_H-M   'P 1'
#
loop_
_entity.id
_entity.type
_entity.pdbx_description
1 polymer ?
#
loop_
_entity_poly.entity_id
_entity_poly.type
_entity_poly.pdbx_seq_one_letter_code
_entity_poly.pdbx_strand_id
1 'polypeptide(L)'
;AGTSDALAHTLGSVLDNDGDGVADATKVFATGFNAIQALAWRGRDLWVANSPDLTIVRDLDGDDEADEYVLVYTDLGNLEHALHGLNWAPDGKLYMSKGNSKGVNRPDRYAPKAFRDLWGVGAPPGAKDLPEPRTFKKGEYQHTYQDPEDDWGRSGGVLRCDDGGRNLEIVARGFRNPWDITYDD
;
A
#
# COMPACT_ATOMS: atom_id res chain seq x y z
N ALA A 1 24.67 2.21 18.87
CA ALA A 1 23.89 1.12 18.33
C ALA A 1 22.54 1.70 17.86
N GLY A 2 22.21 1.67 16.57
CA GLY A 2 20.89 2.05 16.09
C GLY A 2 20.84 3.09 14.98
N THR A 3 21.75 3.06 14.00
CA THR A 3 21.72 4.00 12.87
C THR A 3 21.57 3.32 11.49
N SER A 4 21.49 1.99 11.43
CA SER A 4 21.32 1.28 10.16
C SER A 4 19.84 1.07 9.74
N ASP A 5 18.90 1.09 10.67
CA ASP A 5 17.49 0.81 10.35
C ASP A 5 16.72 2.02 9.79
N ALA A 6 17.15 3.24 10.08
CA ALA A 6 16.40 4.43 9.66
C ALA A 6 16.41 4.68 8.13
N LEU A 7 17.42 4.20 7.43
CA LEU A 7 17.52 4.36 5.97
C LEU A 7 16.84 3.24 5.17
N ALA A 8 16.59 2.09 5.80
CA ALA A 8 15.98 0.93 5.12
C ALA A 8 14.50 1.14 4.75
N HIS A 9 13.87 2.19 5.26
CA HIS A 9 12.43 2.42 5.16
C HIS A 9 12.13 3.84 4.64
N THR A 10 12.93 4.30 3.69
CA THR A 10 12.79 5.64 3.08
C THR A 10 12.54 5.53 1.59
N LEU A 11 11.78 6.49 1.06
CA LEU A 11 11.74 6.81 -0.37
C LEU A 11 12.71 7.95 -0.63
N GLY A 12 13.54 7.80 -1.65
CA GLY A 12 14.42 8.84 -2.14
C GLY A 12 13.95 9.38 -3.48
N SER A 13 14.14 10.67 -3.72
CA SER A 13 14.09 11.30 -5.04
C SER A 13 15.50 11.42 -5.61
N VAL A 14 15.59 11.34 -6.91
CA VAL A 14 16.81 11.56 -7.69
C VAL A 14 16.60 12.85 -8.48
N LEU A 15 17.53 13.78 -8.32
CA LEU A 15 17.46 15.11 -8.92
C LEU A 15 18.47 15.20 -10.07
N ASP A 16 17.98 15.60 -11.22
CA ASP A 16 18.74 15.98 -12.41
C ASP A 16 18.49 17.47 -12.61
N ASN A 17 19.41 18.31 -12.15
CA ASN A 17 19.20 19.76 -12.07
C ASN A 17 19.51 20.46 -13.38
N ASP A 18 20.32 19.85 -14.24
CA ASP A 18 20.72 20.46 -15.53
C ASP A 18 20.07 19.80 -16.76
N GLY A 19 19.33 18.68 -16.56
CA GLY A 19 18.57 18.01 -17.59
C GLY A 19 19.41 17.15 -18.54
N ASP A 20 20.61 16.74 -18.12
CA ASP A 20 21.51 15.91 -18.94
C ASP A 20 21.19 14.41 -18.88
N GLY A 21 20.26 13.99 -18.03
CA GLY A 21 19.86 12.60 -17.80
C GLY A 21 20.75 11.86 -16.81
N VAL A 22 21.65 12.58 -16.14
CA VAL A 22 22.49 12.05 -15.06
C VAL A 22 22.04 12.65 -13.74
N ALA A 23 22.02 11.82 -12.69
CA ALA A 23 21.62 12.28 -11.36
C ALA A 23 22.69 13.17 -10.75
N ASP A 24 22.36 14.42 -10.42
CA ASP A 24 23.23 15.37 -9.71
C ASP A 24 23.18 15.16 -8.19
N ALA A 25 22.01 14.81 -7.69
CA ALA A 25 21.79 14.67 -6.25
C ALA A 25 20.71 13.66 -5.92
N THR A 26 20.67 13.23 -4.68
CA THR A 26 19.58 12.46 -4.10
C THR A 26 19.05 13.15 -2.85
N LYS A 27 17.74 13.08 -2.64
CA LYS A 27 17.08 13.64 -1.46
C LYS A 27 16.17 12.58 -0.86
N VAL A 28 16.00 12.57 0.47
CA VAL A 28 14.99 11.75 1.12
C VAL A 28 13.65 12.41 0.90
N PHE A 29 12.79 11.76 0.13
CA PHE A 29 11.44 12.23 -0.15
C PHE A 29 10.48 11.92 1.00
N ALA A 30 10.47 10.68 1.49
CA ALA A 30 9.52 10.25 2.53
C ALA A 30 10.11 9.16 3.42
N THR A 31 9.65 9.10 4.66
CA THR A 31 10.10 8.14 5.69
C THR A 31 8.92 7.48 6.41
N GLY A 32 9.18 6.53 7.30
CA GLY A 32 8.15 5.90 8.13
C GLY A 32 7.57 4.61 7.55
N PHE A 33 8.14 4.10 6.47
CA PHE A 33 7.70 2.88 5.82
C PHE A 33 8.32 1.62 6.45
N ASN A 34 7.73 0.46 6.15
CA ASN A 34 8.27 -0.84 6.53
C ASN A 34 8.88 -1.57 5.33
N ALA A 35 8.04 -2.03 4.42
CA ALA A 35 8.47 -2.78 3.24
C ALA A 35 7.71 -2.28 2.01
N ILE A 36 8.35 -1.38 1.28
CA ILE A 36 7.79 -0.81 0.04
C ILE A 36 7.88 -1.86 -1.05
N GLN A 37 6.73 -2.19 -1.64
CA GLN A 37 6.58 -3.22 -2.67
C GLN A 37 6.23 -2.63 -4.05
N ALA A 38 5.50 -1.52 -4.08
CA ALA A 38 5.12 -0.86 -5.32
C ALA A 38 4.82 0.63 -5.12
N LEU A 39 4.93 1.38 -6.21
CA LEU A 39 4.68 2.81 -6.29
C LEU A 39 3.82 3.12 -7.51
N ALA A 40 2.86 4.04 -7.38
CA ALA A 40 2.08 4.53 -8.51
C ALA A 40 1.73 6.01 -8.33
N TRP A 41 2.00 6.83 -9.33
CA TRP A 41 1.63 8.24 -9.34
C TRP A 41 0.19 8.46 -9.83
N ARG A 42 -0.52 9.37 -9.17
CA ARG A 42 -1.79 9.93 -9.63
C ARG A 42 -1.77 11.43 -9.47
N GLY A 43 -1.48 12.15 -10.54
CA GLY A 43 -1.23 13.60 -10.44
C GLY A 43 -0.03 13.88 -9.54
N ARG A 44 -0.25 14.54 -8.39
CA ARG A 44 0.79 14.81 -7.38
C ARG A 44 0.78 13.83 -6.21
N ASP A 45 -0.14 12.89 -6.19
CA ASP A 45 -0.26 11.87 -5.15
C ASP A 45 0.60 10.66 -5.50
N LEU A 46 1.55 10.29 -4.64
CA LEU A 46 2.30 9.06 -4.74
C LEU A 46 1.64 7.98 -3.89
N TRP A 47 1.09 6.96 -4.53
CA TRP A 47 0.54 5.80 -3.88
C TRP A 47 1.63 4.78 -3.61
N VAL A 48 1.71 4.32 -2.38
CA VAL A 48 2.77 3.44 -1.87
C VAL A 48 2.16 2.19 -1.28
N ALA A 49 2.43 1.04 -1.90
CA ALA A 49 2.20 -0.25 -1.26
C ALA A 49 3.33 -0.50 -0.28
N ASN A 50 3.05 -0.29 0.98
CA ASN A 50 4.00 -0.39 2.08
C ASN A 50 3.51 -1.41 3.10
N SER A 51 3.84 -2.67 2.94
CA SER A 51 3.33 -3.74 3.80
C SER A 51 3.35 -3.37 5.29
N PRO A 52 2.20 -3.47 6.00
CA PRO A 52 0.90 -4.00 5.55
C PRO A 52 -0.05 -2.93 4.99
N ASP A 53 0.44 -1.73 4.75
CA ASP A 53 -0.35 -0.54 4.43
C ASP A 53 -0.43 -0.23 2.93
N LEU A 54 -1.50 0.45 2.53
CA LEU A 54 -1.56 1.27 1.34
C LEU A 54 -1.64 2.73 1.78
N THR A 55 -0.67 3.54 1.36
CA THR A 55 -0.52 4.92 1.81
C THR A 55 -0.39 5.86 0.62
N ILE A 56 -1.02 7.03 0.67
CA ILE A 56 -0.77 8.12 -0.26
C ILE A 56 0.21 9.08 0.40
N VAL A 57 1.18 9.53 -0.36
CA VAL A 57 2.21 10.48 0.08
C VAL A 57 2.14 11.72 -0.79
N ARG A 58 2.18 12.90 -0.18
CA ARG A 58 2.01 14.19 -0.84
C ARG A 58 3.12 15.15 -0.45
N ASP A 59 3.70 15.74 -1.44
CA ASP A 59 4.48 16.97 -1.35
C ASP A 59 3.55 18.14 -1.68
N LEU A 60 3.22 18.97 -0.71
CA LEU A 60 2.22 20.03 -0.84
C LEU A 60 2.83 21.34 -1.32
N ASP A 61 4.08 21.64 -0.98
CA ASP A 61 4.76 22.89 -1.31
C ASP A 61 5.76 22.78 -2.48
N GLY A 62 6.08 21.56 -2.90
CA GLY A 62 6.94 21.31 -4.06
C GLY A 62 8.43 21.36 -3.75
N ASP A 63 8.79 21.06 -2.52
CA ASP A 63 10.18 21.08 -2.07
C ASP A 63 10.88 19.71 -2.19
N ASP A 64 10.23 18.71 -2.82
CA ASP A 64 10.67 17.32 -2.91
C ASP A 64 10.80 16.59 -1.57
N GLU A 65 9.98 16.99 -0.60
CA GLU A 65 9.80 16.27 0.66
C GLU A 65 8.32 16.07 0.95
N ALA A 66 7.96 14.93 1.50
CA ALA A 66 6.57 14.63 1.82
C ALA A 66 6.10 15.38 3.07
N ASP A 67 5.01 16.12 2.94
CA ASP A 67 4.35 16.87 4.01
C ASP A 67 3.21 16.08 4.64
N GLU A 68 2.52 15.29 3.82
CA GLU A 68 1.29 14.61 4.22
C GLU A 68 1.30 13.14 3.81
N TYR A 69 0.80 12.31 4.70
CA TYR A 69 0.63 10.87 4.51
C TYR A 69 -0.82 10.49 4.79
N VAL A 70 -1.47 9.80 3.86
CA VAL A 70 -2.83 9.29 4.05
C VAL A 70 -2.80 7.78 4.08
N LEU A 71 -2.96 7.18 5.24
CA LEU A 71 -3.15 5.74 5.38
C LEU A 71 -4.54 5.37 4.87
N VAL A 72 -4.60 4.75 3.70
CA VAL A 72 -5.84 4.37 3.01
C VAL A 72 -6.35 3.03 3.53
N TYR A 73 -5.49 2.02 3.51
CA TYR A 73 -5.78 0.68 4.02
C TYR A 73 -4.63 0.17 4.87
N THR A 74 -4.94 -0.74 5.77
CA THR A 74 -3.99 -1.56 6.50
C THR A 74 -4.35 -3.05 6.40
N ASP A 75 -3.56 -3.93 6.98
CA ASP A 75 -3.78 -5.38 7.02
C ASP A 75 -3.84 -6.05 5.63
N LEU A 76 -3.14 -5.50 4.65
CA LEU A 76 -3.11 -6.00 3.26
C LEU A 76 -2.04 -7.09 3.02
N GLY A 77 -1.70 -7.84 4.02
CA GLY A 77 -0.73 -8.92 3.93
C GLY A 77 0.62 -8.58 4.55
N ASN A 78 1.48 -9.58 4.66
CA ASN A 78 2.78 -9.42 5.27
C ASN A 78 3.91 -9.56 4.26
N LEU A 79 4.94 -8.74 4.40
CA LEU A 79 6.22 -8.79 3.69
C LEU A 79 6.11 -9.30 2.23
N GLU A 80 6.50 -10.54 1.97
CA GLU A 80 6.58 -11.13 0.64
C GLU A 80 5.23 -11.38 -0.06
N HIS A 81 4.15 -11.50 0.71
CA HIS A 81 2.81 -11.79 0.21
C HIS A 81 1.83 -10.63 0.47
N ALA A 82 2.38 -9.45 0.63
CA ALA A 82 1.62 -8.23 0.82
C ALA A 82 0.98 -7.73 -0.49
N LEU A 83 0.66 -6.46 -0.48
CA LEU A 83 0.21 -5.72 -1.64
C LEU A 83 1.42 -5.45 -2.55
N HIS A 84 1.31 -5.87 -3.80
CA HIS A 84 2.27 -5.60 -4.86
C HIS A 84 1.60 -4.82 -5.99
N GLY A 85 2.28 -4.63 -7.10
CA GLY A 85 1.78 -4.12 -8.36
C GLY A 85 0.65 -3.10 -8.25
N LEU A 86 0.98 -1.82 -8.18
CA LEU A 86 0.02 -0.73 -8.19
C LEU A 86 -0.03 -0.13 -9.59
N ASN A 87 -1.18 -0.21 -10.26
CA ASN A 87 -1.34 0.33 -11.61
C ASN A 87 -2.67 1.06 -11.79
N TRP A 88 -2.61 2.29 -12.29
CA TRP A 88 -3.79 3.03 -12.71
C TRP A 88 -4.25 2.53 -14.08
N ALA A 89 -5.48 2.06 -14.14
CA ALA A 89 -6.08 1.57 -15.36
C ALA A 89 -6.75 2.69 -16.19
N PRO A 90 -7.04 2.43 -17.47
CA PRO A 90 -7.78 3.36 -18.31
C PRO A 90 -9.18 3.74 -17.78
N ASP A 91 -9.80 2.89 -16.95
CA ASP A 91 -11.06 3.18 -16.26
C ASP A 91 -10.92 4.16 -15.09
N GLY A 92 -9.69 4.63 -14.81
CA GLY A 92 -9.39 5.58 -13.73
C GLY A 92 -9.29 4.97 -12.35
N LYS A 93 -9.37 3.65 -12.21
CA LYS A 93 -9.24 2.94 -10.94
C LYS A 93 -7.80 2.48 -10.70
N LEU A 94 -7.43 2.42 -9.42
CA LEU A 94 -6.18 1.78 -9.00
C LEU A 94 -6.39 0.28 -8.87
N TYR A 95 -5.62 -0.48 -9.61
CA TYR A 95 -5.57 -1.93 -9.49
C TYR A 95 -4.34 -2.34 -8.68
N MET A 96 -4.51 -3.36 -7.88
CA MET A 96 -3.52 -3.83 -6.92
C MET A 96 -3.47 -5.35 -6.92
N SER A 97 -2.28 -5.92 -6.98
CA SER A 97 -2.10 -7.35 -6.73
C SER A 97 -1.78 -7.62 -5.27
N LYS A 98 -2.38 -8.64 -4.69
CA LYS A 98 -2.14 -9.07 -3.31
C LYS A 98 -1.83 -10.56 -3.26
N GLY A 99 -0.77 -10.92 -2.53
CA GLY A 99 -0.43 -12.30 -2.26
C GLY A 99 -1.41 -12.99 -1.29
N ASN A 100 -1.35 -14.31 -1.26
CA ASN A 100 -2.11 -15.08 -0.28
C ASN A 100 -1.45 -15.00 1.11
N SER A 101 -2.17 -15.39 2.13
CA SER A 101 -1.59 -15.48 3.45
C SER A 101 -0.61 -16.64 3.59
N LYS A 102 0.45 -16.36 4.35
CA LYS A 102 1.53 -17.30 4.69
C LYS A 102 1.34 -17.83 6.10
N GLY A 103 0.30 -18.47 6.45
CA GLY A 103 0.19 -18.97 7.80
C GLY A 103 -1.19 -19.39 8.25
N VAL A 104 -1.38 -19.46 9.54
CA VAL A 104 -2.67 -19.80 10.14
C VAL A 104 -3.60 -18.62 9.95
N ASN A 105 -4.46 -18.77 9.00
CA ASN A 105 -5.48 -17.80 8.66
C ASN A 105 -6.47 -17.70 9.83
N ARG A 106 -6.48 -16.56 10.51
CA ARG A 106 -7.48 -16.26 11.54
C ARG A 106 -8.38 -15.10 11.05
N PRO A 107 -9.25 -15.38 10.07
CA PRO A 107 -10.06 -14.35 9.43
C PRO A 107 -11.11 -13.69 10.33
N ASP A 108 -11.22 -14.14 11.54
CA ASP A 108 -12.23 -13.79 12.53
C ASP A 108 -11.76 -12.70 13.52
N ARG A 109 -10.47 -12.34 13.53
CA ARG A 109 -9.94 -11.53 14.61
C ARG A 109 -10.09 -10.02 14.39
N TYR A 110 -9.57 -9.47 13.32
CA TYR A 110 -9.51 -8.00 13.15
C TYR A 110 -9.79 -7.49 11.73
N ALA A 111 -9.81 -8.34 10.71
CA ALA A 111 -10.01 -7.88 9.35
C ALA A 111 -11.36 -7.15 9.19
N PRO A 112 -11.41 -5.98 8.58
CA PRO A 112 -12.64 -5.27 8.31
C PRO A 112 -13.64 -6.10 7.51
N LYS A 113 -14.93 -5.84 7.73
CA LYS A 113 -16.01 -6.57 7.05
C LYS A 113 -15.84 -6.61 5.54
N ALA A 114 -15.48 -5.48 4.93
CA ALA A 114 -15.29 -5.39 3.48
C ALA A 114 -14.25 -6.38 2.96
N PHE A 115 -13.10 -6.51 3.63
CA PHE A 115 -12.07 -7.47 3.23
C PHE A 115 -12.50 -8.92 3.42
N ARG A 116 -13.26 -9.22 4.45
CA ARG A 116 -13.80 -10.56 4.70
C ARG A 116 -14.81 -10.97 3.64
N ASP A 117 -15.71 -10.06 3.30
CA ASP A 117 -16.70 -10.28 2.25
C ASP A 117 -16.02 -10.50 0.90
N LEU A 118 -14.97 -9.71 0.62
CA LEU A 118 -14.16 -9.88 -0.59
C LEU A 118 -13.52 -11.28 -0.67
N TRP A 119 -13.01 -11.80 0.43
CA TRP A 119 -12.38 -13.13 0.46
C TRP A 119 -13.37 -14.28 0.66
N GLY A 120 -14.65 -13.98 0.82
CA GLY A 120 -15.69 -15.00 0.99
C GLY A 120 -15.59 -15.76 2.32
N VAL A 121 -15.00 -15.16 3.34
CA VAL A 121 -14.87 -15.79 4.67
C VAL A 121 -15.99 -15.38 5.64
N GLY A 122 -16.86 -14.50 5.19
CA GLY A 122 -17.95 -13.97 5.99
C GLY A 122 -17.47 -13.08 7.14
N ALA A 123 -18.32 -12.19 7.60
CA ALA A 123 -18.01 -11.33 8.73
C ALA A 123 -18.68 -11.87 10.01
N PRO A 124 -17.93 -12.04 11.12
CA PRO A 124 -18.54 -12.40 12.39
C PRO A 124 -19.41 -11.26 12.89
N PRO A 125 -20.36 -11.54 13.80
CA PRO A 125 -21.10 -10.49 14.47
C PRO A 125 -20.17 -9.46 15.11
N GLY A 126 -20.40 -8.18 14.84
CA GLY A 126 -19.58 -7.09 15.35
C GLY A 126 -18.29 -6.80 14.57
N ALA A 127 -18.08 -7.42 13.41
CA ALA A 127 -16.99 -7.01 12.51
C ALA A 127 -17.15 -5.54 12.12
N LYS A 128 -16.05 -4.81 12.15
CA LYS A 128 -16.03 -3.37 11.85
C LYS A 128 -16.12 -3.13 10.34
N ASP A 129 -16.69 -2.02 9.96
CA ASP A 129 -16.60 -1.52 8.59
C ASP A 129 -15.14 -1.14 8.24
N LEU A 130 -14.88 -0.98 6.95
CA LEU A 130 -13.60 -0.49 6.48
C LEU A 130 -13.33 0.88 7.12
N PRO A 131 -12.21 1.06 7.83
CA PRO A 131 -11.93 2.34 8.47
C PRO A 131 -11.74 3.44 7.42
N GLU A 132 -12.14 4.64 7.78
CA GLU A 132 -11.85 5.83 6.98
C GLU A 132 -10.34 6.06 6.88
N PRO A 133 -9.84 6.58 5.74
CA PRO A 133 -8.45 6.98 5.61
C PRO A 133 -8.02 7.96 6.70
N ARG A 134 -6.80 7.78 7.22
CA ARG A 134 -6.23 8.63 8.26
C ARG A 134 -5.07 9.44 7.71
N THR A 135 -5.09 10.74 7.97
CA THR A 135 -4.06 11.68 7.54
C THR A 135 -3.06 11.97 8.64
N PHE A 136 -1.79 12.01 8.29
CA PHE A 136 -0.65 12.31 9.16
C PHE A 136 0.21 13.37 8.50
N LYS A 137 0.85 14.22 9.29
CA LYS A 137 1.87 15.17 8.82
C LYS A 137 3.24 14.52 8.73
N LYS A 138 4.16 15.21 8.09
CA LYS A 138 5.59 14.86 8.07
C LYS A 138 6.09 14.53 9.47
N GLY A 139 6.73 13.38 9.62
CA GLY A 139 7.27 12.89 10.88
C GLY A 139 6.26 12.27 11.85
N GLU A 140 4.96 12.31 11.56
CA GLU A 140 3.92 11.66 12.37
C GLU A 140 3.55 10.27 11.85
N TYR A 141 3.74 10.02 10.55
CA TYR A 141 3.43 8.73 9.94
C TYR A 141 4.44 7.68 10.36
N GLN A 142 3.91 6.56 10.79
CA GLN A 142 4.62 5.30 10.89
C GLN A 142 3.73 4.19 10.35
N HIS A 143 4.32 3.27 9.61
CA HIS A 143 3.62 2.09 9.14
C HIS A 143 2.94 1.34 10.29
N THR A 144 1.82 0.71 10.01
CA THR A 144 1.18 -0.16 10.98
C THR A 144 1.99 -1.46 11.13
N TYR A 145 1.82 -2.12 12.25
CA TYR A 145 2.38 -3.45 12.47
C TYR A 145 1.29 -4.48 12.21
N GLN A 146 1.54 -5.37 11.27
CA GLN A 146 0.66 -6.50 11.07
C GLN A 146 1.04 -7.63 12.03
N ASP A 147 0.08 -8.07 12.84
CA ASP A 147 0.23 -9.32 13.58
C ASP A 147 0.31 -10.47 12.55
N PRO A 148 1.37 -11.30 12.54
CA PRO A 148 1.47 -12.44 11.64
C PRO A 148 0.29 -13.42 11.75
N GLU A 149 -0.44 -13.38 12.86
CA GLU A 149 -1.63 -14.18 13.07
C GLU A 149 -2.91 -13.58 12.47
N ASP A 150 -2.88 -12.32 12.04
CA ASP A 150 -4.01 -11.58 11.45
C ASP A 150 -4.04 -11.63 9.92
N ASP A 151 -3.24 -12.48 9.34
CA ASP A 151 -3.25 -12.67 7.90
C ASP A 151 -4.52 -13.40 7.45
N TRP A 152 -5.44 -12.70 6.82
CA TRP A 152 -6.82 -13.11 6.53
C TRP A 152 -7.11 -13.47 5.08
N GLY A 153 -6.12 -13.58 4.23
CA GLY A 153 -6.31 -13.92 2.82
C GLY A 153 -5.88 -15.33 2.47
N ARG A 154 -6.80 -16.28 2.30
CA ARG A 154 -6.49 -17.67 1.87
C ARG A 154 -5.92 -17.76 0.46
N SER A 155 -6.27 -16.84 -0.40
CA SER A 155 -5.77 -16.78 -1.77
C SER A 155 -5.36 -15.36 -2.10
N GLY A 156 -4.34 -15.23 -2.92
CA GLY A 156 -3.99 -13.96 -3.52
C GLY A 156 -5.02 -13.55 -4.58
N GLY A 157 -5.03 -12.29 -4.91
CA GLY A 157 -6.00 -11.73 -5.84
C GLY A 157 -5.56 -10.40 -6.44
N VAL A 158 -6.42 -9.92 -7.31
CA VAL A 158 -6.37 -8.57 -7.86
C VAL A 158 -7.54 -7.79 -7.29
N LEU A 159 -7.20 -6.69 -6.64
CA LEU A 159 -8.15 -5.73 -6.09
C LEU A 159 -8.17 -4.48 -6.97
N ARG A 160 -9.24 -3.70 -6.89
CA ARG A 160 -9.27 -2.34 -7.41
C ARG A 160 -10.06 -1.43 -6.50
N CYS A 161 -9.75 -0.14 -6.53
CA CYS A 161 -10.50 0.89 -5.84
C CYS A 161 -10.53 2.18 -6.66
N ASP A 162 -11.44 3.08 -6.29
CA ASP A 162 -11.49 4.42 -6.86
C ASP A 162 -10.32 5.26 -6.34
N ASP A 163 -10.12 6.41 -6.96
CA ASP A 163 -9.26 7.47 -6.48
C ASP A 163 -9.71 7.90 -5.06
N GLY A 164 -8.79 7.90 -4.12
CA GLY A 164 -9.07 8.08 -2.69
C GLY A 164 -9.41 6.80 -1.92
N GLY A 165 -9.29 5.62 -2.55
CA GLY A 165 -9.43 4.32 -1.86
C GLY A 165 -10.84 3.90 -1.56
N ARG A 166 -11.83 4.40 -2.28
CA ARG A 166 -13.25 4.00 -2.10
C ARG A 166 -13.62 2.85 -3.03
N ASN A 167 -14.77 2.23 -2.75
CA ASN A 167 -15.34 1.19 -3.60
C ASN A 167 -14.35 0.06 -3.90
N LEU A 168 -13.75 -0.49 -2.84
CA LEU A 168 -12.83 -1.61 -2.95
C LEU A 168 -13.55 -2.85 -3.48
N GLU A 169 -13.03 -3.43 -4.55
CA GLU A 169 -13.58 -4.60 -5.23
C GLU A 169 -12.51 -5.67 -5.49
N ILE A 170 -12.92 -6.94 -5.52
CA ILE A 170 -12.10 -8.01 -6.08
C ILE A 170 -12.40 -8.16 -7.57
N VAL A 171 -11.34 -8.09 -8.38
CA VAL A 171 -11.39 -8.35 -9.83
C VAL A 171 -11.15 -9.83 -10.12
N ALA A 172 -10.16 -10.41 -9.47
CA ALA A 172 -9.80 -11.83 -9.62
C ALA A 172 -9.18 -12.36 -8.34
N ARG A 173 -9.29 -13.68 -8.12
CA ARG A 173 -8.72 -14.38 -6.97
C ARG A 173 -8.27 -15.79 -7.35
N GLY A 174 -7.54 -16.44 -6.44
CA GLY A 174 -7.05 -17.79 -6.65
C GLY A 174 -5.55 -17.84 -6.96
N PHE A 175 -4.88 -16.69 -6.91
CA PHE A 175 -3.43 -16.60 -7.07
C PHE A 175 -2.71 -16.96 -5.77
N ARG A 176 -1.43 -17.29 -5.90
CA ARG A 176 -0.56 -17.42 -4.73
C ARG A 176 0.04 -16.07 -4.35
N ASN A 177 0.83 -15.49 -5.24
CA ASN A 177 1.53 -14.24 -4.99
C ASN A 177 1.76 -13.49 -6.32
N PRO A 178 0.73 -12.87 -6.89
CA PRO A 178 0.88 -12.07 -8.11
C PRO A 178 1.68 -10.80 -7.78
N TRP A 179 2.71 -10.53 -8.58
CA TRP A 179 3.63 -9.43 -8.32
C TRP A 179 3.29 -8.16 -9.06
N ASP A 180 2.68 -8.29 -10.20
CA ASP A 180 2.36 -7.13 -11.02
C ASP A 180 1.12 -7.37 -11.88
N ILE A 181 0.60 -6.29 -12.45
CA ILE A 181 -0.57 -6.25 -13.30
C ILE A 181 -0.25 -5.34 -14.47
N THR A 182 -0.63 -5.73 -15.65
CA THR A 182 -0.58 -4.88 -16.84
C THR A 182 -1.89 -4.92 -17.59
N TYR A 183 -2.11 -3.96 -18.44
CA TYR A 183 -3.30 -3.86 -19.27
C TYR A 183 -2.91 -4.03 -20.73
N ASP A 184 -3.80 -4.63 -21.50
CA ASP A 184 -3.73 -4.71 -22.93
C ASP A 184 -4.60 -3.59 -23.53
N ASP A 185 -4.12 -2.92 -24.58
CA ASP A 185 -4.79 -1.79 -25.24
C ASP A 185 -5.92 -2.25 -26.16
#